data_671a6e7363ab7fb1ca5029dec0e4781e
#
_entry.id   671a6e7363ab7fb1ca5029dec0e4781e
#
_cell.length_a   1.000
_cell.length_b   1.000
_cell.length_c   1.000
_cell.angle_alpha   90.00
_cell.angle_beta   90.00
_cell.angle_gamma   90.00
#
_symmetry.space_group_name_H-M   'P 1'
#
loop_
_entity.id
_entity.type
_entity.pdbx_description
1 polymer ?
#
loop_
_entity_poly.entity_id
_entity_poly.type
_entity_poly.pdbx_seq_one_letter_code
_entity_poly.pdbx_strand_id
1 'polypeptide(L)'
;GLRAPIHTLARILNPLGARCGLQSIFHPGYQSVHREASGLLGDTSIVVKGDGGEIEVNPDSLSHLYGTTQGVSWDEEWPALSAQRHVKPATLEPQHLKALWRGEVEDSYPQLALLSTMALALRGLGTPREQAFELAQRYWDNRNKSI
;
A
#
# COMPACT_ATOMS: atom_id res chain seq x y z
N GLY A 1 -20.94 6.36 -13.12
CA GLY A 1 -20.16 7.33 -13.89
C GLY A 1 -19.19 6.62 -14.83
N LEU A 2 -19.03 7.12 -16.04
CA LEU A 2 -18.06 6.60 -16.99
C LEU A 2 -16.63 6.86 -16.45
N ARG A 3 -15.83 5.82 -16.31
CA ARG A 3 -14.41 5.97 -15.99
C ARG A 3 -13.67 6.38 -17.28
N ALA A 4 -13.16 7.59 -17.31
CA ALA A 4 -12.38 8.05 -18.45
C ALA A 4 -10.96 7.43 -18.41
N PRO A 5 -10.31 7.15 -19.57
CA PRO A 5 -8.95 6.65 -19.64
C PRO A 5 -7.94 7.48 -18.85
N ILE A 6 -8.18 8.78 -18.69
CA ILE A 6 -7.35 9.68 -17.90
C ILE A 6 -7.19 9.25 -16.43
N HIS A 7 -8.20 8.59 -15.85
CA HIS A 7 -8.11 8.09 -14.46
C HIS A 7 -7.08 6.96 -14.32
N THR A 8 -6.84 6.19 -15.38
CA THR A 8 -5.80 5.17 -15.42
C THR A 8 -4.42 5.82 -15.58
N LEU A 9 -4.30 6.76 -16.50
CA LEU A 9 -3.05 7.49 -16.74
C LEU A 9 -2.64 8.33 -15.53
N ALA A 10 -3.58 8.97 -14.84
CA ALA A 10 -3.29 9.80 -13.67
C ALA A 10 -2.58 9.03 -12.53
N ARG A 11 -2.74 7.71 -12.45
CA ARG A 11 -2.08 6.88 -11.43
C ARG A 11 -0.58 6.68 -11.67
N ILE A 12 -0.13 6.85 -12.90
CA ILE A 12 1.27 6.71 -13.29
C ILE A 12 2.00 8.05 -13.17
N LEU A 13 1.27 9.16 -13.12
CA LEU A 13 1.88 10.48 -13.06
C LEU A 13 2.64 10.68 -11.75
N ASN A 14 3.86 11.17 -11.87
CA ASN A 14 4.70 11.56 -10.74
C ASN A 14 5.12 13.04 -10.84
N PRO A 15 4.17 13.98 -10.73
CA PRO A 15 4.43 15.40 -10.98
C PRO A 15 5.36 16.05 -9.96
N LEU A 16 5.53 15.43 -8.79
CA LEU A 16 6.38 15.94 -7.71
C LEU A 16 7.76 15.29 -7.69
N GLY A 17 8.06 14.39 -8.63
CA GLY A 17 9.33 13.67 -8.65
C GLY A 17 9.55 12.80 -7.40
N ALA A 18 8.49 12.18 -6.87
CA ALA A 18 8.61 11.28 -5.73
C ALA A 18 9.56 10.12 -6.05
N ARG A 19 10.35 9.72 -5.06
CA ARG A 19 11.35 8.65 -5.22
C ARG A 19 10.74 7.28 -5.52
N CYS A 20 9.49 7.06 -5.17
CA CYS A 20 8.73 5.86 -5.46
C CYS A 20 7.24 6.19 -5.59
N GLY A 21 6.61 5.66 -6.63
CA GLY A 21 5.16 5.69 -6.83
C GLY A 21 4.51 4.42 -6.27
N LEU A 22 3.43 4.57 -5.51
CA LEU A 22 2.60 3.44 -5.08
C LEU A 22 1.30 3.47 -5.89
N GLN A 23 1.00 2.37 -6.58
CA GLN A 23 -0.13 2.27 -7.49
C GLN A 23 -1.07 1.15 -7.06
N SER A 24 -2.32 1.50 -6.80
CA SER A 24 -3.40 0.56 -6.48
C SER A 24 -4.23 0.25 -7.71
N ILE A 25 -4.24 -1.00 -8.14
CA ILE A 25 -4.94 -1.44 -9.35
C ILE A 25 -5.97 -2.51 -8.99
N PHE A 26 -7.24 -2.21 -9.20
CA PHE A 26 -8.34 -3.12 -8.88
C PHE A 26 -8.38 -4.36 -9.77
N HIS A 27 -8.19 -4.19 -11.09
CA HIS A 27 -8.24 -5.30 -12.06
C HIS A 27 -6.87 -5.95 -12.22
N PRO A 28 -6.70 -7.24 -11.86
CA PRO A 28 -5.41 -7.92 -11.92
C PRO A 28 -4.70 -7.84 -13.28
N GLY A 29 -5.44 -7.91 -14.38
CA GLY A 29 -4.88 -7.83 -15.73
C GLY A 29 -4.20 -6.50 -16.09
N TYR A 30 -4.40 -5.44 -15.30
CA TYR A 30 -3.72 -4.16 -15.52
C TYR A 30 -2.51 -3.93 -14.63
N GLN A 31 -2.24 -4.81 -13.68
CA GLN A 31 -1.10 -4.65 -12.77
C GLN A 31 0.24 -4.75 -13.52
N SER A 32 0.39 -5.74 -14.40
CA SER A 32 1.56 -5.90 -15.25
C SER A 32 1.73 -4.72 -16.22
N VAL A 33 0.63 -4.24 -16.81
CA VAL A 33 0.65 -3.09 -17.72
C VAL A 33 1.17 -1.82 -17.01
N HIS A 34 0.74 -1.58 -15.77
CA HIS A 34 1.22 -0.44 -14.98
C HIS A 34 2.71 -0.59 -14.61
N ARG A 35 3.15 -1.80 -14.23
CA ARG A 35 4.57 -2.07 -13.98
C ARG A 35 5.42 -1.84 -15.23
N GLU A 36 4.99 -2.38 -16.37
CA GLU A 36 5.69 -2.21 -17.65
C GLU A 36 5.77 -0.73 -18.06
N ALA A 37 4.68 0.03 -17.90
CA ALA A 37 4.67 1.46 -18.18
C ALA A 37 5.66 2.22 -17.27
N SER A 38 5.70 1.90 -15.97
CA SER A 38 6.68 2.48 -15.04
C SER A 38 8.13 2.11 -15.43
N GLY A 39 8.34 0.88 -15.91
CA GLY A 39 9.64 0.44 -16.44
C GLY A 39 10.10 1.24 -17.65
N LEU A 40 9.21 1.46 -18.61
CA LEU A 40 9.47 2.27 -19.81
C LEU A 40 9.77 3.74 -19.47
N LEU A 41 9.16 4.27 -18.42
CA LEU A 41 9.41 5.64 -17.93
C LEU A 41 10.69 5.75 -17.08
N GLY A 42 11.32 4.62 -16.74
CA GLY A 42 12.48 4.61 -15.84
C GLY A 42 12.14 4.88 -14.37
N ASP A 43 10.86 4.83 -14.02
CA ASP A 43 10.38 5.13 -12.68
C ASP A 43 10.66 3.99 -11.69
N THR A 44 10.69 4.35 -10.41
CA THR A 44 10.58 3.40 -9.30
C THR A 44 9.13 3.39 -8.83
N SER A 45 8.49 2.21 -8.86
CA SER A 45 7.09 2.07 -8.43
C SER A 45 6.80 0.67 -7.90
N ILE A 46 5.73 0.57 -7.10
CA ILE A 46 5.13 -0.70 -6.72
C ILE A 46 3.65 -0.66 -7.06
N VAL A 47 3.21 -1.67 -7.78
CA VAL A 47 1.81 -1.90 -8.14
C VAL A 47 1.26 -3.03 -7.28
N VAL A 48 0.16 -2.80 -6.61
CA VAL A 48 -0.54 -3.80 -5.79
C VAL A 48 -2.02 -3.86 -6.18
N LYS A 49 -2.66 -4.96 -5.82
CA LYS A 49 -4.12 -5.02 -5.88
C LYS A 49 -4.71 -4.11 -4.82
N GLY A 50 -5.60 -3.21 -5.20
CA GLY A 50 -6.32 -2.35 -4.28
C GLY A 50 -7.83 -2.46 -4.46
N ASP A 51 -8.55 -2.25 -3.38
CA ASP A 51 -10.01 -2.15 -3.37
C ASP A 51 -10.43 -0.68 -3.50
N GLY A 52 -11.31 -0.38 -4.46
CA GLY A 52 -11.84 0.97 -4.63
C GLY A 52 -10.88 2.03 -5.17
N GLY A 53 -9.63 1.71 -5.46
CA GLY A 53 -8.61 2.62 -5.96
C GLY A 53 -7.73 3.25 -4.89
N GLU A 54 -7.86 2.82 -3.65
CA GLU A 54 -7.02 3.22 -2.53
C GLU A 54 -5.79 2.32 -2.43
N ILE A 55 -4.67 2.89 -2.01
CA ILE A 55 -3.44 2.13 -1.77
C ILE A 55 -3.43 1.64 -0.33
N GLU A 56 -3.93 0.45 -0.13
CA GLU A 56 -3.94 -0.23 1.16
C GLU A 56 -3.58 -1.70 0.95
N VAL A 57 -2.61 -2.18 1.70
CA VAL A 57 -2.31 -3.61 1.71
C VAL A 57 -3.32 -4.32 2.61
N ASN A 58 -4.06 -5.26 2.05
CA ASN A 58 -4.99 -6.07 2.82
C ASN A 58 -4.23 -7.10 3.66
N PRO A 59 -4.22 -6.99 5.00
CA PRO A 59 -3.46 -7.90 5.87
C PRO A 59 -4.04 -9.33 5.94
N ASP A 60 -5.27 -9.54 5.47
CA ASP A 60 -5.96 -10.83 5.54
C ASP A 60 -5.72 -11.70 4.31
N SER A 61 -4.94 -11.25 3.35
CA SER A 61 -4.72 -11.97 2.10
C SER A 61 -3.29 -11.88 1.63
N LEU A 62 -2.88 -12.85 0.83
CA LEU A 62 -1.65 -12.79 0.06
C LEU A 62 -1.66 -11.56 -0.83
N SER A 63 -0.60 -10.77 -0.78
CA SER A 63 -0.41 -9.59 -1.62
C SER A 63 0.72 -9.83 -2.62
N HIS A 64 0.40 -9.72 -3.91
CA HIS A 64 1.39 -9.71 -4.99
C HIS A 64 1.83 -8.29 -5.25
N LEU A 65 3.14 -8.05 -5.21
CA LEU A 65 3.79 -6.78 -5.50
C LEU A 65 4.46 -6.87 -6.87
N TYR A 66 4.09 -5.97 -7.76
CA TYR A 66 4.73 -5.81 -9.07
C TYR A 66 5.58 -4.55 -9.03
N GLY A 67 6.87 -4.71 -8.79
CA GLY A 67 7.78 -3.60 -8.57
C GLY A 67 8.60 -3.24 -9.81
N THR A 68 9.04 -1.99 -9.84
CA THR A 68 10.04 -1.49 -10.76
C THR A 68 11.01 -0.61 -9.98
N THR A 69 12.30 -0.80 -10.16
CA THR A 69 13.33 0.06 -9.56
C THR A 69 14.27 0.54 -10.66
N GLN A 70 14.25 1.83 -10.94
CA GLN A 70 15.05 2.43 -12.00
C GLN A 70 14.91 1.68 -13.35
N GLY A 71 13.68 1.35 -13.71
CA GLY A 71 13.36 0.62 -14.95
C GLY A 71 13.51 -0.90 -14.88
N VAL A 72 14.09 -1.46 -13.81
CA VAL A 72 14.24 -2.91 -13.64
C VAL A 72 13.04 -3.49 -12.89
N SER A 73 12.33 -4.40 -13.54
CA SER A 73 11.14 -5.07 -12.95
C SER A 73 11.54 -6.17 -11.96
N TRP A 74 10.73 -6.29 -10.91
CA TRP A 74 10.81 -7.36 -9.92
C TRP A 74 9.41 -7.71 -9.39
N ASP A 75 9.26 -8.92 -8.87
CA ASP A 75 8.03 -9.42 -8.26
C ASP A 75 8.31 -9.94 -6.85
N GLU A 76 7.36 -9.72 -5.95
CA GLU A 76 7.46 -10.19 -4.57
C GLU A 76 6.07 -10.58 -4.05
N GLU A 77 6.01 -11.61 -3.21
CA GLU A 77 4.79 -12.03 -2.54
C GLU A 77 4.88 -11.80 -1.04
N TRP A 78 3.87 -11.16 -0.49
CA TRP A 78 3.74 -10.96 0.93
C TRP A 78 2.59 -11.82 1.47
N PRO A 79 2.87 -12.77 2.39
CA PRO A 79 1.83 -13.59 2.98
C PRO A 79 0.85 -12.73 3.79
N ALA A 80 -0.34 -13.28 4.01
CA ALA A 80 -1.29 -12.69 4.95
C ALA A 80 -0.64 -12.55 6.35
N LEU A 81 -0.87 -11.42 6.99
CA LEU A 81 -0.41 -11.14 8.36
C LEU A 81 -1.43 -11.60 9.40
N SER A 82 -2.69 -11.77 8.99
CA SER A 82 -3.77 -12.26 9.82
C SER A 82 -4.26 -13.61 9.32
N ALA A 83 -4.50 -14.54 10.24
CA ALA A 83 -5.17 -15.80 9.95
C ALA A 83 -6.71 -15.66 9.89
N GLN A 84 -7.24 -14.52 10.31
CA GLN A 84 -8.67 -14.25 10.36
C GLN A 84 -9.07 -13.27 9.27
N ARG A 85 -10.16 -13.58 8.58
CA ARG A 85 -10.76 -12.63 7.64
C ARG A 85 -11.61 -11.62 8.42
N HIS A 86 -11.22 -10.37 8.37
CA HIS A 86 -11.99 -9.29 8.96
C HIS A 86 -13.15 -8.89 8.04
N VAL A 87 -14.30 -8.66 8.65
CA VAL A 87 -15.47 -8.13 7.93
C VAL A 87 -15.42 -6.62 8.01
N LYS A 88 -15.47 -5.95 6.85
CA LYS A 88 -15.52 -4.49 6.80
C LYS A 88 -16.74 -4.00 7.61
N PRO A 89 -16.56 -3.02 8.50
CA PRO A 89 -17.67 -2.46 9.25
C PRO A 89 -18.67 -1.80 8.28
N ALA A 90 -19.96 -1.90 8.58
CA ALA A 90 -21.01 -1.31 7.77
C ALA A 90 -20.91 0.23 7.72
N THR A 91 -20.35 0.82 8.77
CA THR A 91 -20.18 2.28 8.91
C THR A 91 -18.73 2.55 9.29
N LEU A 92 -18.11 3.49 8.56
CA LEU A 92 -16.77 3.99 8.93
C LEU A 92 -16.94 5.04 10.04
N GLU A 93 -16.27 4.82 11.16
CA GLU A 93 -16.30 5.74 12.30
C GLU A 93 -14.92 6.41 12.45
N PRO A 94 -14.75 7.65 11.97
CA PRO A 94 -13.47 8.36 12.08
C PRO A 94 -12.98 8.50 13.52
N GLN A 95 -13.90 8.55 14.49
CA GLN A 95 -13.56 8.64 15.91
C GLN A 95 -12.86 7.35 16.41
N HIS A 96 -13.26 6.18 15.89
CA HIS A 96 -12.59 4.93 16.19
C HIS A 96 -11.15 4.91 15.70
N LEU A 97 -10.90 5.37 14.47
CA LEU A 97 -9.54 5.49 13.93
C LEU A 97 -8.68 6.49 14.72
N LYS A 98 -9.29 7.59 15.18
CA LYS A 98 -8.64 8.55 16.06
C LYS A 98 -8.24 7.95 17.40
N ALA A 99 -9.15 7.20 18.02
CA ALA A 99 -8.91 6.49 19.28
C ALA A 99 -7.79 5.43 19.11
N LEU A 100 -7.80 4.68 18.00
CA LEU A 100 -6.74 3.73 17.67
C LEU A 100 -5.39 4.43 17.49
N TRP A 101 -5.36 5.57 16.79
CA TRP A 101 -4.13 6.34 16.62
C TRP A 101 -3.57 6.80 17.96
N ARG A 102 -4.42 7.21 18.89
CA ARG A 102 -4.03 7.63 20.23
C ARG A 102 -3.64 6.48 21.16
N GLY A 103 -3.97 5.25 20.79
CA GLY A 103 -3.75 4.06 21.61
C GLY A 103 -4.79 3.92 22.74
N GLU A 104 -5.95 4.53 22.58
CA GLU A 104 -7.10 4.44 23.49
C GLU A 104 -7.90 3.15 23.28
N VAL A 105 -7.82 2.57 22.08
CA VAL A 105 -8.43 1.29 21.69
C VAL A 105 -7.43 0.45 20.90
N GLU A 106 -7.66 -0.85 20.87
CA GLU A 106 -6.93 -1.80 20.05
C GLU A 106 -7.85 -2.33 18.94
N ASP A 107 -7.36 -2.31 17.70
CA ASP A 107 -8.02 -2.91 16.54
C ASP A 107 -6.94 -3.45 15.60
N SER A 108 -6.90 -4.77 15.48
CA SER A 108 -5.80 -5.46 14.77
C SER A 108 -5.83 -5.20 13.26
N TYR A 109 -7.01 -5.16 12.63
CA TYR A 109 -7.09 -5.01 11.17
C TYR A 109 -6.53 -3.66 10.69
N PRO A 110 -7.03 -2.50 11.13
CA PRO A 110 -6.50 -1.22 10.66
C PRO A 110 -5.03 -1.01 11.07
N GLN A 111 -4.59 -1.56 12.20
CA GLN A 111 -3.19 -1.51 12.59
C GLN A 111 -2.31 -2.31 11.62
N LEU A 112 -2.67 -3.56 11.32
CA LEU A 112 -1.92 -4.41 10.38
C LEU A 112 -1.96 -3.84 8.95
N ALA A 113 -3.09 -3.29 8.50
CA ALA A 113 -3.21 -2.64 7.21
C ALA A 113 -2.28 -1.41 7.10
N LEU A 114 -2.22 -0.61 8.16
CA LEU A 114 -1.32 0.54 8.23
C LEU A 114 0.15 0.09 8.22
N LEU A 115 0.53 -0.87 9.05
CA LEU A 115 1.90 -1.39 9.13
C LEU A 115 2.37 -1.97 7.79
N SER A 116 1.54 -2.80 7.14
CA SER A 116 1.87 -3.37 5.84
C SER A 116 1.97 -2.32 4.74
N THR A 117 1.09 -1.31 4.76
CA THR A 117 1.15 -0.21 3.78
C THR A 117 2.39 0.68 4.00
N MET A 118 2.76 0.94 5.26
CA MET A 118 4.03 1.62 5.57
C MET A 118 5.24 0.80 5.14
N ALA A 119 5.24 -0.51 5.42
CA ALA A 119 6.30 -1.41 4.97
C ALA A 119 6.40 -1.45 3.44
N LEU A 120 5.26 -1.42 2.72
CA LEU A 120 5.23 -1.31 1.26
C LEU A 120 5.94 -0.04 0.77
N ALA A 121 5.67 1.11 1.39
CA ALA A 121 6.32 2.36 1.05
C ALA A 121 7.83 2.31 1.30
N LEU A 122 8.25 1.78 2.45
CA LEU A 122 9.67 1.60 2.79
C LEU A 122 10.37 0.62 1.83
N ARG A 123 9.68 -0.46 1.42
CA ARG A 123 10.18 -1.40 0.41
C ARG A 123 10.41 -0.71 -0.93
N GLY A 124 9.49 0.12 -1.36
CA GLY A 124 9.62 0.94 -2.57
C GLY A 124 10.78 1.92 -2.52
N LEU A 125 11.15 2.38 -1.34
CA LEU A 125 12.32 3.24 -1.10
C LEU A 125 13.65 2.46 -1.00
N GLY A 126 13.62 1.12 -1.18
CA GLY A 126 14.79 0.26 -1.21
C GLY A 126 15.10 -0.48 0.09
N THR A 127 14.26 -0.39 1.11
CA THR A 127 14.44 -1.15 2.35
C THR A 127 14.08 -2.63 2.12
N PRO A 128 14.91 -3.60 2.54
CA PRO A 128 14.54 -5.02 2.53
C PRO A 128 13.25 -5.27 3.31
N ARG A 129 12.46 -6.27 2.88
CA ARG A 129 11.12 -6.54 3.42
C ARG A 129 11.08 -6.64 4.94
N GLU A 130 11.94 -7.49 5.52
CA GLU A 130 11.96 -7.74 6.97
C GLU A 130 12.25 -6.44 7.74
N GLN A 131 13.25 -5.69 7.29
CA GLN A 131 13.59 -4.39 7.87
C GLN A 131 12.50 -3.34 7.67
N ALA A 132 11.75 -3.41 6.56
CA ALA A 132 10.64 -2.50 6.29
C ALA A 132 9.51 -2.70 7.31
N PHE A 133 9.18 -3.94 7.66
CA PHE A 133 8.20 -4.23 8.70
C PHE A 133 8.68 -3.82 10.10
N GLU A 134 9.93 -4.07 10.45
CA GLU A 134 10.52 -3.62 11.72
C GLU A 134 10.49 -2.09 11.85
N LEU A 135 10.82 -1.37 10.77
CA LEU A 135 10.76 0.09 10.74
C LEU A 135 9.31 0.60 10.83
N ALA A 136 8.37 -0.03 10.11
CA ALA A 136 6.97 0.32 10.18
C ALA A 136 6.44 0.18 11.62
N GLN A 137 6.78 -0.93 12.30
CA GLN A 137 6.42 -1.14 13.71
C GLN A 137 7.02 -0.06 14.61
N ARG A 138 8.30 0.26 14.44
CA ARG A 138 8.95 1.33 15.22
C ARG A 138 8.30 2.69 15.00
N TYR A 139 7.90 3.04 13.78
CA TYR A 139 7.20 4.29 13.50
C TYR A 139 5.82 4.31 14.15
N TRP A 140 5.11 3.18 14.13
CA TRP A 140 3.84 3.04 14.83
C TRP A 140 3.99 3.24 16.33
N ASP A 141 4.96 2.59 16.95
CA ASP A 141 5.18 2.64 18.41
C ASP A 141 5.57 4.04 18.88
N ASN A 142 6.37 4.76 18.07
CA ASN A 142 6.85 6.10 18.37
C ASN A 142 5.99 7.23 17.76
N ARG A 143 4.79 6.91 17.24
CA ARG A 143 3.93 7.92 16.63
C ARG A 143 3.50 8.99 17.63
N ASN A 144 3.26 10.20 17.14
CA ASN A 144 2.66 11.25 17.97
C ASN A 144 1.19 10.93 18.26
N LYS A 145 0.88 10.60 19.51
CA LYS A 145 -0.46 10.24 19.98
C LYS A 145 -1.32 11.46 20.36
N SER A 146 -0.79 12.67 20.29
CA SER A 146 -1.50 13.90 20.70
C SER A 146 -2.31 14.55 19.58
N ILE A 147 -2.43 13.91 18.42
CA ILE A 147 -3.18 14.43 17.27
C ILE A 147 -4.68 14.10 17.40
#